data_99500ae8da00cfc16383cde4effa7ba5
#
_entry.id   99500ae8da00cfc16383cde4effa7ba5
#
_cell.length_a   1.000
_cell.length_b   1.000
_cell.length_c   1.000
_cell.angle_alpha   90.00
_cell.angle_beta   90.00
_cell.angle_gamma   90.00
#
_symmetry.space_group_name_H-M   'P 1'
#
loop_
_entity.id
_entity.type
_entity.pdbx_description
1 polymer ?
#
loop_
_entity_poly.entity_id
_entity_poly.type
_entity_poly.pdbx_seq_one_letter_code
_entity_poly.pdbx_strand_id
1 'polypeptide(L)'
;MLSEPELSQLTIRSAKKHVNMYKNLRISNIFCTFAAAKVKLIYIMLFESQIHDLKMWLPWCRIRREQSALRAIVEQQRRMMKPEDVASQSAQVISQIEKMTVFREAKTVMLYYPVHNEVDLRPLLEKYAGEKTFLLPVTHRRSMEVRPYDGEDMMRKGHLGVPEPQTPTYHGAIDLILVPGVVFDNHRHRIGRGGGYYDRFLSKHKATKQVGVCYSFQLRKHDIPHMFSDRRMDRVVTPLSTIE
;
A
#
# COMPACT_ATOMS: atom_id res chain seq x y z
N MET A 1 29.14 -25.35 24.22
CA MET A 1 27.86 -24.91 23.69
C MET A 1 28.06 -23.53 23.11
N LEU A 2 27.91 -23.37 21.79
CA LEU A 2 28.06 -22.08 21.13
C LEU A 2 26.80 -21.23 21.46
N SER A 3 27.01 -19.94 21.67
CA SER A 3 25.89 -19.00 21.94
C SER A 3 25.00 -18.78 20.70
N GLU A 4 23.74 -18.45 20.86
CA GLU A 4 22.79 -18.20 19.75
C GLU A 4 23.31 -17.24 18.67
N PRO A 5 24.04 -16.15 18.99
CA PRO A 5 24.61 -15.26 17.95
C PRO A 5 25.75 -15.91 17.16
N GLU A 6 26.50 -16.85 17.74
CA GLU A 6 27.59 -17.56 17.04
C GLU A 6 27.04 -18.60 16.06
N LEU A 7 25.97 -19.30 16.42
CA LEU A 7 25.23 -20.20 15.54
C LEU A 7 24.62 -19.46 14.34
N SER A 8 24.07 -18.27 14.57
CA SER A 8 23.51 -17.44 13.51
C SER A 8 24.56 -16.94 12.51
N GLN A 9 25.75 -16.55 12.99
CA GLN A 9 26.85 -16.12 12.14
C GLN A 9 27.47 -17.26 11.33
N LEU A 10 27.59 -18.46 11.91
CA LEU A 10 28.05 -19.66 11.22
C LEU A 10 27.11 -20.08 10.09
N THR A 11 25.79 -20.00 10.35
CA THR A 11 24.74 -20.30 9.35
C THR A 11 24.75 -19.30 8.19
N ILE A 12 24.92 -18.01 8.47
CA ILE A 12 25.03 -16.96 7.46
C ILE A 12 26.33 -17.09 6.63
N ARG A 13 27.45 -17.43 7.26
CA ARG A 13 28.73 -17.68 6.55
C ARG A 13 28.64 -18.90 5.65
N SER A 14 28.04 -20.01 6.12
CA SER A 14 27.78 -21.20 5.32
C SER A 14 26.90 -20.90 4.11
N ALA A 15 25.78 -20.20 4.29
CA ALA A 15 24.88 -19.80 3.21
C ALA A 15 25.57 -18.91 2.16
N LYS A 16 26.39 -17.93 2.57
CA LYS A 16 27.18 -17.08 1.65
C LYS A 16 28.21 -17.86 0.87
N LYS A 17 28.86 -18.87 1.48
CA LYS A 17 29.84 -19.72 0.83
C LYS A 17 29.23 -20.60 -0.26
N HIS A 18 28.00 -21.11 -0.01
CA HIS A 18 27.26 -21.90 -0.99
C HIS A 18 26.71 -21.05 -2.14
N VAL A 19 26.21 -19.84 -1.89
CA VAL A 19 25.77 -18.91 -2.94
C VAL A 19 26.89 -18.50 -3.88
N ASN A 20 28.10 -18.27 -3.36
CA ASN A 20 29.30 -17.97 -4.18
C ASN A 20 29.81 -19.18 -4.99
N MET A 21 29.66 -20.40 -4.46
CA MET A 21 30.02 -21.63 -5.17
C MET A 21 29.13 -21.84 -6.41
N TYR A 22 27.82 -21.48 -6.33
CA TYR A 22 26.89 -21.58 -7.47
C TYR A 22 27.09 -20.52 -8.54
N LYS A 23 27.56 -19.33 -8.19
CA LYS A 23 27.87 -18.28 -9.18
C LYS A 23 29.06 -18.66 -10.08
N ASN A 24 29.94 -19.55 -9.60
CA ASN A 24 31.13 -19.98 -10.32
C ASN A 24 30.99 -21.31 -11.06
N LEU A 25 29.87 -22.04 -10.88
CA LEU A 25 29.58 -23.24 -11.66
C LEU A 25 28.84 -22.85 -12.97
N ARG A 26 29.65 -22.46 -13.98
CA ARG A 26 29.23 -22.56 -15.39
C ARG A 26 29.08 -24.03 -15.72
N ILE A 27 27.86 -24.55 -15.68
CA ILE A 27 27.56 -25.89 -16.16
C ILE A 27 27.48 -25.81 -17.69
N SER A 28 28.61 -26.10 -18.31
CA SER A 28 28.66 -26.53 -19.72
C SER A 28 27.94 -27.88 -19.85
N ASN A 29 27.05 -27.95 -20.84
CA ASN A 29 26.30 -29.10 -21.32
C ASN A 29 26.91 -30.47 -20.98
N ILE A 30 26.28 -31.28 -20.11
CA ILE A 30 26.33 -32.74 -20.15
C ILE A 30 25.07 -33.32 -19.47
N PHE A 31 24.36 -34.10 -20.21
CA PHE A 31 23.37 -35.14 -19.93
C PHE A 31 22.73 -35.19 -18.52
N CYS A 32 21.46 -34.79 -18.47
CA CYS A 32 20.56 -34.98 -17.35
C CYS A 32 20.03 -36.43 -17.32
N THR A 33 20.63 -37.31 -16.50
CA THR A 33 19.99 -38.57 -16.14
C THR A 33 18.85 -38.30 -15.15
N PHE A 34 17.80 -39.12 -15.17
CA PHE A 34 16.62 -39.01 -14.30
C PHE A 34 16.95 -38.93 -12.81
N ALA A 35 18.07 -39.48 -12.40
CA ALA A 35 18.60 -39.40 -11.04
C ALA A 35 19.10 -38.00 -10.65
N ALA A 36 19.75 -37.27 -11.58
CA ALA A 36 20.19 -35.90 -11.34
C ALA A 36 19.04 -34.91 -11.22
N ALA A 37 17.95 -35.15 -11.95
CA ALA A 37 16.72 -34.36 -11.84
C ALA A 37 16.04 -34.56 -10.48
N LYS A 38 15.96 -35.81 -9.96
CA LYS A 38 15.42 -36.11 -8.63
C LYS A 38 16.27 -35.51 -7.50
N VAL A 39 17.59 -35.61 -7.58
CA VAL A 39 18.50 -35.03 -6.59
C VAL A 39 18.39 -33.48 -6.61
N LYS A 40 18.27 -32.87 -7.79
CA LYS A 40 18.07 -31.43 -7.92
C LYS A 40 16.72 -31.01 -7.33
N LEU A 41 15.65 -31.80 -7.52
CA LEU A 41 14.32 -31.52 -6.96
C LEU A 41 14.30 -31.65 -5.43
N ILE A 42 14.94 -32.67 -4.88
CA ILE A 42 15.08 -32.89 -3.44
C ILE A 42 15.94 -31.78 -2.81
N TYR A 43 17.02 -31.36 -3.49
CA TYR A 43 17.88 -30.27 -3.04
C TYR A 43 17.15 -28.92 -3.05
N ILE A 44 16.35 -28.67 -4.08
CA ILE A 44 15.49 -27.46 -4.17
C ILE A 44 14.44 -27.48 -3.06
N MET A 45 13.76 -28.59 -2.81
CA MET A 45 12.78 -28.73 -1.73
C MET A 45 13.38 -28.54 -0.34
N LEU A 46 14.55 -29.15 -0.06
CA LEU A 46 15.26 -28.99 1.21
C LEU A 46 15.79 -27.56 1.39
N PHE A 47 16.23 -26.94 0.30
CA PHE A 47 16.74 -25.57 0.32
C PHE A 47 15.58 -24.54 0.41
N GLU A 48 14.44 -24.81 -0.21
CA GLU A 48 13.24 -23.97 -0.07
C GLU A 48 12.62 -24.05 1.33
N SER A 49 12.65 -25.22 2.00
CA SER A 49 12.21 -25.32 3.40
C SER A 49 13.12 -24.50 4.33
N GLN A 50 14.44 -24.61 4.18
CA GLN A 50 15.39 -23.81 4.97
C GLN A 50 15.30 -22.30 4.65
N ILE A 51 15.07 -21.91 3.39
CA ILE A 51 14.83 -20.52 3.01
C ILE A 51 13.50 -20.03 3.54
N HIS A 52 12.48 -20.88 3.57
CA HIS A 52 11.18 -20.55 4.17
C HIS A 52 11.34 -20.24 5.66
N ASP A 53 12.06 -21.04 6.41
CA ASP A 53 12.34 -20.83 7.83
C ASP A 53 13.20 -19.57 8.05
N LEU A 54 14.25 -19.37 7.23
CA LEU A 54 15.07 -18.15 7.29
C LEU A 54 14.24 -16.88 6.98
N LYS A 55 13.33 -16.96 6.00
CA LYS A 55 12.42 -15.84 5.66
C LYS A 55 11.47 -15.52 6.80
N MET A 56 11.05 -16.50 7.60
CA MET A 56 10.21 -16.27 8.77
C MET A 56 10.91 -15.46 9.87
N TRP A 57 12.24 -15.55 9.98
CA TRP A 57 13.04 -14.85 10.99
C TRP A 57 13.49 -13.45 10.56
N LEU A 58 13.39 -13.08 9.28
CA LEU A 58 13.76 -11.74 8.84
C LEU A 58 12.71 -10.71 9.28
N PRO A 59 13.09 -9.58 9.91
CA PRO A 59 12.16 -8.58 10.44
C PRO A 59 11.13 -8.09 9.42
N TRP A 60 11.56 -7.91 8.17
CA TRP A 60 10.68 -7.47 7.06
C TRP A 60 9.66 -8.51 6.62
N CYS A 61 9.96 -9.82 6.72
CA CYS A 61 8.99 -10.88 6.45
C CYS A 61 7.93 -10.95 7.55
N ARG A 62 8.34 -10.78 8.80
CA ARG A 62 7.45 -10.65 9.94
C ARG A 62 6.51 -9.47 9.76
N ILE A 63 7.04 -8.28 9.47
CA ILE A 63 6.24 -7.06 9.22
C ILE A 63 5.21 -7.32 8.11
N ARG A 64 5.62 -7.88 6.96
CA ARG A 64 4.69 -8.17 5.86
C ARG A 64 3.58 -9.15 6.23
N ARG A 65 3.89 -10.17 7.03
CA ARG A 65 2.90 -11.14 7.51
C ARG A 65 1.89 -10.48 8.44
N GLU A 66 2.36 -9.68 9.40
CA GLU A 66 1.52 -8.94 10.33
C GLU A 66 0.65 -7.92 9.58
N GLN A 67 1.21 -7.18 8.62
CA GLN A 67 0.44 -6.29 7.74
C GLN A 67 -0.63 -7.05 6.94
N SER A 68 -0.31 -8.25 6.44
CA SER A 68 -1.26 -9.08 5.68
C SER A 68 -2.42 -9.54 6.55
N ALA A 69 -2.15 -9.96 7.79
CA ALA A 69 -3.19 -10.35 8.75
C ALA A 69 -4.11 -9.17 9.10
N LEU A 70 -3.54 -7.99 9.35
CA LEU A 70 -4.34 -6.77 9.62
C LEU A 70 -5.21 -6.38 8.42
N ARG A 71 -4.67 -6.47 7.18
CA ARG A 71 -5.47 -6.23 5.96
C ARG A 71 -6.67 -7.16 5.89
N ALA A 72 -6.46 -8.46 6.09
CA ALA A 72 -7.53 -9.46 5.99
C ALA A 72 -8.68 -9.15 6.98
N ILE A 73 -8.36 -8.83 8.23
CA ILE A 73 -9.35 -8.49 9.25
C ILE A 73 -10.14 -7.24 8.84
N VAL A 74 -9.47 -6.18 8.48
CA VAL A 74 -10.12 -4.90 8.17
C VAL A 74 -10.89 -4.95 6.85
N GLU A 75 -10.36 -5.63 5.83
CA GLU A 75 -11.08 -5.82 4.56
C GLU A 75 -12.35 -6.67 4.76
N GLN A 76 -12.33 -7.66 5.65
CA GLN A 76 -13.52 -8.42 6.00
C GLN A 76 -14.57 -7.51 6.68
N GLN A 77 -14.17 -6.70 7.67
CA GLN A 77 -15.08 -5.74 8.32
C GLN A 77 -15.70 -4.78 7.30
N ARG A 78 -14.89 -4.25 6.38
CA ARG A 78 -15.34 -3.33 5.34
C ARG A 78 -16.33 -3.98 4.36
N ARG A 79 -16.11 -5.25 3.98
CA ARG A 79 -17.05 -5.99 3.12
C ARG A 79 -18.42 -6.23 3.77
N MET A 80 -18.46 -6.30 5.10
CA MET A 80 -19.70 -6.51 5.86
C MET A 80 -20.47 -5.21 6.13
N MET A 81 -19.92 -4.04 5.77
CA MET A 81 -20.63 -2.76 5.91
C MET A 81 -21.84 -2.71 4.98
N LYS A 82 -22.94 -2.25 5.51
CA LYS A 82 -24.16 -1.99 4.72
C LYS A 82 -23.99 -0.71 3.90
N PRO A 83 -24.65 -0.58 2.75
CA PRO A 83 -24.61 0.63 1.93
C PRO A 83 -24.96 1.91 2.70
N GLU A 84 -25.92 1.82 3.63
CA GLU A 84 -26.37 2.95 4.46
C GLU A 84 -25.26 3.42 5.41
N ASP A 85 -24.50 2.46 6.00
CA ASP A 85 -23.38 2.76 6.88
C ASP A 85 -22.21 3.38 6.10
N VAL A 86 -21.94 2.87 4.89
CA VAL A 86 -20.94 3.44 3.99
C VAL A 86 -21.31 4.89 3.66
N ALA A 87 -22.55 5.15 3.26
CA ALA A 87 -23.00 6.50 2.91
C ALA A 87 -22.93 7.46 4.10
N SER A 88 -23.48 7.04 5.25
CA SER A 88 -23.52 7.86 6.47
C SER A 88 -22.12 8.19 6.99
N GLN A 89 -21.24 7.19 7.11
CA GLN A 89 -19.88 7.42 7.60
C GLN A 89 -19.01 8.18 6.59
N SER A 90 -19.21 7.98 5.29
CA SER A 90 -18.53 8.78 4.25
C SER A 90 -18.95 10.25 4.33
N ALA A 91 -20.23 10.56 4.52
CA ALA A 91 -20.68 11.93 4.71
C ALA A 91 -20.05 12.59 5.95
N GLN A 92 -19.89 11.86 7.05
CA GLN A 92 -19.21 12.35 8.24
C GLN A 92 -17.73 12.64 7.97
N VAL A 93 -17.02 11.75 7.27
CA VAL A 93 -15.60 11.97 6.87
C VAL A 93 -15.49 13.19 5.97
N ILE A 94 -16.37 13.35 4.99
CA ILE A 94 -16.42 14.53 4.11
C ILE A 94 -16.59 15.80 4.94
N SER A 95 -17.53 15.81 5.90
CA SER A 95 -17.71 16.95 6.81
C SER A 95 -16.45 17.29 7.61
N GLN A 96 -15.66 16.30 8.02
CA GLN A 96 -14.39 16.58 8.68
C GLN A 96 -13.34 17.13 7.70
N ILE A 97 -13.27 16.60 6.47
CA ILE A 97 -12.36 17.10 5.42
C ILE A 97 -12.66 18.58 5.12
N GLU A 98 -13.91 18.94 4.96
CA GLU A 98 -14.36 20.31 4.64
C GLU A 98 -14.00 21.32 5.73
N LYS A 99 -13.90 20.89 7.00
CA LYS A 99 -13.47 21.74 8.12
C LYS A 99 -11.99 22.03 8.12
N MET A 100 -11.16 21.19 7.46
CA MET A 100 -9.72 21.38 7.42
C MET A 100 -9.35 22.60 6.58
N THR A 101 -8.53 23.50 7.14
CA THR A 101 -7.99 24.67 6.43
C THR A 101 -7.25 24.26 5.17
N VAL A 102 -6.45 23.18 5.25
CA VAL A 102 -5.70 22.66 4.10
C VAL A 102 -6.59 22.22 2.94
N PHE A 103 -7.83 21.76 3.19
CA PHE A 103 -8.78 21.43 2.13
C PHE A 103 -9.43 22.69 1.57
N ARG A 104 -9.82 23.62 2.43
CA ARG A 104 -10.47 24.87 1.99
C ARG A 104 -9.56 25.71 1.09
N GLU A 105 -8.29 25.80 1.44
CA GLU A 105 -7.29 26.58 0.70
C GLU A 105 -6.75 25.87 -0.54
N ALA A 106 -6.81 24.53 -0.58
CA ALA A 106 -6.34 23.75 -1.71
C ALA A 106 -7.15 24.05 -2.98
N LYS A 107 -6.45 24.34 -4.07
CA LYS A 107 -7.04 24.47 -5.43
C LYS A 107 -6.96 23.16 -6.20
N THR A 108 -5.88 22.40 -6.01
CA THR A 108 -5.66 21.12 -6.67
C THR A 108 -5.61 20.01 -5.63
N VAL A 109 -6.60 19.13 -5.66
CA VAL A 109 -6.77 18.05 -4.68
C VAL A 109 -6.71 16.70 -5.39
N MET A 110 -5.74 15.86 -5.02
CA MET A 110 -5.75 14.47 -5.42
C MET A 110 -6.57 13.65 -4.44
N LEU A 111 -7.49 12.85 -4.96
CA LEU A 111 -8.23 11.85 -4.20
C LEU A 111 -8.23 10.50 -4.93
N TYR A 112 -8.88 9.50 -4.40
CA TYR A 112 -9.00 8.17 -5.01
C TYR A 112 -10.45 7.90 -5.45
N TYR A 113 -10.63 7.04 -6.44
CA TYR A 113 -11.95 6.53 -6.77
C TYR A 113 -12.27 5.35 -5.84
N PRO A 114 -13.37 5.40 -5.07
CA PRO A 114 -13.65 4.42 -4.01
C PRO A 114 -14.00 3.06 -4.58
N VAL A 115 -13.46 2.01 -3.99
CA VAL A 115 -13.77 0.61 -4.33
C VAL A 115 -13.91 -0.25 -3.07
N HIS A 116 -14.68 -1.33 -3.16
CA HIS A 116 -14.85 -2.28 -2.06
C HIS A 116 -15.23 -1.63 -0.72
N ASN A 117 -16.26 -0.79 -0.71
CA ASN A 117 -16.74 -0.04 0.44
C ASN A 117 -15.65 0.83 1.11
N GLU A 118 -14.73 1.44 0.36
CA GLU A 118 -13.89 2.52 0.86
C GLU A 118 -14.76 3.76 1.17
N VAL A 119 -14.23 4.68 1.97
CA VAL A 119 -14.89 5.97 2.19
C VAL A 119 -15.16 6.63 0.84
N ASP A 120 -16.42 6.93 0.56
CA ASP A 120 -16.82 7.51 -0.71
C ASP A 120 -16.61 9.02 -0.71
N LEU A 121 -15.62 9.47 -1.46
CA LEU A 121 -15.27 10.88 -1.63
C LEU A 121 -15.87 11.50 -2.90
N ARG A 122 -16.62 10.76 -3.71
CA ARG A 122 -17.21 11.29 -4.96
C ARG A 122 -18.13 12.50 -4.75
N PRO A 123 -18.87 12.62 -3.64
CA PRO A 123 -19.63 13.85 -3.39
C PRO A 123 -18.80 15.13 -3.35
N LEU A 124 -17.49 15.05 -3.03
CA LEU A 124 -16.59 16.21 -3.12
C LEU A 124 -16.35 16.65 -4.57
N LEU A 125 -16.28 15.68 -5.51
CA LEU A 125 -16.10 15.96 -6.94
C LEU A 125 -17.24 16.82 -7.49
N GLU A 126 -18.47 16.46 -7.10
CA GLU A 126 -19.68 17.16 -7.54
C GLU A 126 -19.83 18.52 -6.83
N LYS A 127 -19.66 18.53 -5.50
CA LYS A 127 -19.90 19.73 -4.68
C LYS A 127 -18.94 20.88 -5.01
N TYR A 128 -17.69 20.55 -5.33
CA TYR A 128 -16.63 21.54 -5.59
C TYR A 128 -16.21 21.58 -7.07
N ALA A 129 -17.06 21.05 -7.97
CA ALA A 129 -16.85 21.18 -9.41
C ALA A 129 -16.76 22.67 -9.80
N GLY A 130 -15.72 23.02 -10.57
CA GLY A 130 -15.46 24.42 -10.98
C GLY A 130 -14.75 25.28 -9.93
N GLU A 131 -14.69 24.89 -8.66
CA GLU A 131 -13.93 25.60 -7.62
C GLU A 131 -12.54 25.00 -7.43
N LYS A 132 -12.43 23.67 -7.53
CA LYS A 132 -11.19 22.90 -7.31
C LYS A 132 -10.91 21.99 -8.51
N THR A 133 -9.63 21.82 -8.80
CA THR A 133 -9.18 20.79 -9.74
C THR A 133 -9.00 19.49 -8.95
N PHE A 134 -9.79 18.48 -9.27
CA PHE A 134 -9.64 17.15 -8.70
C PHE A 134 -8.80 16.25 -9.59
N LEU A 135 -7.89 15.53 -8.97
CA LEU A 135 -7.02 14.57 -9.63
C LEU A 135 -7.30 13.15 -9.12
N LEU A 136 -7.40 12.21 -10.04
CA LEU A 136 -7.51 10.79 -9.72
C LEU A 136 -6.28 10.02 -10.18
N PRO A 137 -5.90 8.96 -9.47
CA PRO A 137 -4.76 8.13 -9.85
C PRO A 137 -5.06 7.29 -11.09
N VAL A 138 -4.07 7.18 -11.96
CA VAL A 138 -4.01 6.21 -13.05
C VAL A 138 -2.84 5.28 -12.78
N THR A 139 -3.12 3.98 -12.75
CA THR A 139 -2.14 2.97 -12.36
C THR A 139 -1.55 2.28 -13.57
N HIS A 140 -0.23 2.17 -13.58
CA HIS A 140 0.54 1.36 -14.51
C HIS A 140 1.17 0.18 -13.77
N ARG A 141 1.84 -0.71 -14.49
CA ARG A 141 2.40 -1.94 -13.89
C ARG A 141 3.20 -1.72 -12.59
N ARG A 142 3.99 -0.63 -12.49
CA ARG A 142 4.83 -0.32 -11.31
C ARG A 142 4.81 1.13 -10.88
N SER A 143 4.06 1.97 -11.55
CA SER A 143 3.97 3.41 -11.32
C SER A 143 2.53 3.88 -11.22
N MET A 144 2.37 5.09 -10.77
CA MET A 144 1.11 5.80 -10.70
C MET A 144 1.34 7.23 -11.17
N GLU A 145 0.46 7.71 -12.02
CA GLU A 145 0.35 9.11 -12.39
C GLU A 145 -1.01 9.65 -11.96
N VAL A 146 -1.25 10.92 -12.13
CA VAL A 146 -2.53 11.55 -11.81
C VAL A 146 -3.06 12.31 -13.01
N ARG A 147 -4.39 12.29 -13.14
CA ARG A 147 -5.10 12.97 -14.23
C ARG A 147 -6.28 13.72 -13.68
N PRO A 148 -6.66 14.89 -14.27
CA PRO A 148 -7.87 15.59 -13.89
C PRO A 148 -9.11 14.73 -14.06
N TYR A 149 -10.01 14.79 -13.08
CA TYR A 149 -11.35 14.28 -13.20
C TYR A 149 -12.22 15.27 -13.98
N ASP A 150 -12.79 14.84 -15.07
CA ASP A 150 -13.63 15.66 -15.98
C ASP A 150 -14.97 14.96 -16.24
N GLY A 151 -15.57 14.45 -15.15
CA GLY A 151 -16.86 13.77 -15.19
C GLY A 151 -16.77 12.25 -15.39
N GLU A 152 -17.88 11.57 -15.07
CA GLU A 152 -17.98 10.09 -15.16
C GLU A 152 -17.86 9.59 -16.61
N ASP A 153 -18.28 10.36 -17.60
CA ASP A 153 -18.19 9.99 -19.02
C ASP A 153 -16.75 9.84 -19.50
N MET A 154 -15.82 10.54 -18.84
CA MET A 154 -14.39 10.47 -19.12
C MET A 154 -13.68 9.38 -18.32
N MET A 155 -14.40 8.55 -17.58
CA MET A 155 -13.82 7.44 -16.80
C MET A 155 -13.84 6.14 -17.59
N ARG A 156 -12.77 5.35 -17.48
CA ARG A 156 -12.68 4.00 -18.06
C ARG A 156 -12.06 3.05 -17.05
N LYS A 157 -12.36 1.76 -17.18
CA LYS A 157 -11.80 0.74 -16.31
C LYS A 157 -10.28 0.63 -16.53
N GLY A 158 -9.51 0.91 -15.50
CA GLY A 158 -8.05 0.89 -15.50
C GLY A 158 -7.46 -0.50 -15.27
N HIS A 159 -6.12 -0.53 -15.17
CA HIS A 159 -5.33 -1.77 -15.02
C HIS A 159 -5.72 -2.62 -13.80
N LEU A 160 -6.07 -2.01 -12.68
CA LEU A 160 -6.49 -2.72 -11.47
C LEU A 160 -8.01 -2.92 -11.38
N GLY A 161 -8.75 -2.65 -12.45
CA GLY A 161 -10.20 -2.74 -12.47
C GLY A 161 -10.93 -1.56 -11.81
N VAL A 162 -10.19 -0.55 -11.38
CA VAL A 162 -10.71 0.71 -10.82
C VAL A 162 -11.00 1.68 -11.97
N PRO A 163 -12.09 2.47 -11.93
CA PRO A 163 -12.28 3.56 -12.88
C PRO A 163 -11.15 4.58 -12.81
N GLU A 164 -10.62 4.95 -13.97
CA GLU A 164 -9.50 5.88 -14.13
C GLU A 164 -9.81 6.92 -15.20
N PRO A 165 -9.44 8.22 -15.02
CA PRO A 165 -9.72 9.27 -15.99
C PRO A 165 -8.90 9.10 -17.27
N GLN A 166 -9.49 9.47 -18.40
CA GLN A 166 -8.86 9.43 -19.73
C GLN A 166 -8.28 10.78 -20.17
N THR A 167 -8.34 11.76 -19.30
CA THR A 167 -7.73 13.08 -19.51
C THR A 167 -6.21 13.01 -19.59
N PRO A 168 -5.52 14.01 -20.11
CA PRO A 168 -4.05 14.06 -20.13
C PRO A 168 -3.44 14.02 -18.73
N THR A 169 -2.23 13.49 -18.61
CA THR A 169 -1.48 13.45 -17.34
C THR A 169 -1.26 14.86 -16.79
N TYR A 170 -1.51 15.06 -15.51
CA TYR A 170 -1.31 16.31 -14.83
C TYR A 170 0.14 16.43 -14.33
N HIS A 171 0.79 17.55 -14.65
CA HIS A 171 2.18 17.83 -14.27
C HIS A 171 2.34 19.02 -13.32
N GLY A 172 1.25 19.64 -12.91
CA GLY A 172 1.26 20.79 -12.00
C GLY A 172 1.48 20.41 -10.53
N ALA A 173 1.46 21.42 -9.67
CA ALA A 173 1.54 21.25 -8.24
C ALA A 173 0.22 20.67 -7.69
N ILE A 174 0.33 19.82 -6.66
CA ILE A 174 -0.80 19.25 -5.93
C ILE A 174 -0.77 19.85 -4.52
N ASP A 175 -1.85 20.50 -4.11
CA ASP A 175 -1.91 21.16 -2.80
C ASP A 175 -2.23 20.16 -1.67
N LEU A 176 -3.12 19.20 -1.95
CA LEU A 176 -3.58 18.21 -0.99
C LEU A 176 -3.73 16.84 -1.64
N ILE A 177 -3.29 15.81 -0.94
CA ILE A 177 -3.53 14.40 -1.32
C ILE A 177 -4.36 13.73 -0.25
N LEU A 178 -5.57 13.28 -0.60
CA LEU A 178 -6.41 12.41 0.23
C LEU A 178 -6.04 10.96 -0.07
N VAL A 179 -5.43 10.29 0.91
CA VAL A 179 -4.75 9.01 0.73
C VAL A 179 -5.60 7.87 1.29
N PRO A 180 -5.99 6.87 0.47
CA PRO A 180 -6.68 5.69 0.97
C PRO A 180 -5.73 4.76 1.74
N GLY A 181 -6.29 4.02 2.68
CA GLY A 181 -5.57 2.99 3.41
C GLY A 181 -6.48 1.87 3.89
N VAL A 182 -5.87 0.75 4.24
CA VAL A 182 -6.58 -0.36 4.87
C VAL A 182 -6.56 -0.20 6.39
N VAL A 183 -5.40 0.14 6.96
CA VAL A 183 -5.23 0.36 8.40
C VAL A 183 -4.40 1.61 8.61
N PHE A 184 -4.74 2.37 9.65
CA PHE A 184 -3.97 3.51 10.15
C PHE A 184 -3.74 3.36 11.64
N ASP A 185 -2.79 4.12 12.20
CA ASP A 185 -2.59 4.23 13.63
C ASP A 185 -2.55 5.69 14.12
N ASN A 186 -2.52 5.87 15.43
CA ASN A 186 -2.44 7.19 16.06
C ASN A 186 -1.14 7.94 15.77
N HIS A 187 -0.10 7.24 15.30
CA HIS A 187 1.15 7.84 14.83
C HIS A 187 1.13 8.14 13.33
N ARG A 188 -0.03 7.93 12.68
CA ARG A 188 -0.30 8.24 11.27
C ARG A 188 0.46 7.36 10.28
N HIS A 189 0.93 6.18 10.73
CA HIS A 189 1.40 5.16 9.80
C HIS A 189 0.22 4.58 9.04
N ARG A 190 0.49 4.06 7.87
CA ARG A 190 -0.52 3.55 6.95
C ARG A 190 -0.13 2.18 6.39
N ILE A 191 -1.06 1.24 6.46
CA ILE A 191 -1.00 0.00 5.68
C ILE A 191 -1.93 0.16 4.47
N GLY A 192 -1.35 0.17 3.27
CA GLY A 192 -2.09 0.13 2.01
C GLY A 192 -2.40 -1.29 1.55
N ARG A 193 -2.90 -1.45 0.33
CA ARG A 193 -3.27 -2.76 -0.27
C ARG A 193 -2.07 -3.64 -0.65
N GLY A 194 -0.81 -3.20 -0.43
CA GLY A 194 0.40 -3.99 -0.65
C GLY A 194 1.12 -3.74 -1.98
N GLY A 195 0.54 -3.04 -2.94
CA GLY A 195 1.17 -2.71 -4.23
C GLY A 195 2.24 -1.61 -4.16
N GLY A 196 2.31 -0.85 -3.07
CA GLY A 196 3.28 0.23 -2.83
C GLY A 196 3.14 1.43 -3.77
N TYR A 197 2.01 1.56 -4.50
CA TYR A 197 1.78 2.65 -5.44
C TYR A 197 1.83 4.02 -4.76
N TYR A 198 1.07 4.16 -3.67
CA TYR A 198 1.04 5.41 -2.91
C TYR A 198 2.38 5.73 -2.27
N ASP A 199 3.09 4.76 -1.68
CA ASP A 199 4.38 5.03 -1.02
C ASP A 199 5.41 5.55 -2.03
N ARG A 200 5.47 4.97 -3.23
CA ARG A 200 6.33 5.46 -4.31
C ARG A 200 5.90 6.83 -4.86
N PHE A 201 4.60 7.08 -4.96
CA PHE A 201 4.08 8.36 -5.43
C PHE A 201 4.32 9.47 -4.39
N LEU A 202 3.93 9.25 -3.15
CA LEU A 202 4.07 10.21 -2.06
C LEU A 202 5.53 10.54 -1.75
N SER A 203 6.47 9.61 -1.98
CA SER A 203 7.90 9.87 -1.82
C SER A 203 8.42 10.97 -2.76
N LYS A 204 7.77 11.19 -3.90
CA LYS A 204 8.08 12.25 -4.88
C LYS A 204 7.36 13.56 -4.58
N HIS A 205 6.30 13.52 -3.77
CA HIS A 205 5.45 14.67 -3.41
C HIS A 205 5.54 15.00 -1.92
N LYS A 206 6.75 15.05 -1.36
CA LYS A 206 7.00 15.22 0.09
C LYS A 206 6.50 16.55 0.66
N ALA A 207 6.50 17.62 -0.13
CA ALA A 207 6.06 18.95 0.29
C ALA A 207 4.54 19.12 0.27
N THR A 208 3.81 18.24 -0.42
CA THR A 208 2.36 18.26 -0.50
C THR A 208 1.74 17.71 0.78
N LYS A 209 0.67 18.31 1.26
CA LYS A 209 -0.07 17.80 2.43
C LYS A 209 -0.74 16.46 2.12
N GLN A 210 -0.52 15.48 2.98
CA GLN A 210 -0.95 14.09 2.81
C GLN A 210 -1.88 13.70 3.96
N VAL A 211 -3.17 13.53 3.68
CA VAL A 211 -4.19 13.21 4.67
C VAL A 211 -4.73 11.81 4.42
N GLY A 212 -4.51 10.91 5.37
CA GLY A 212 -5.10 9.57 5.35
C GLY A 212 -6.61 9.63 5.58
N VAL A 213 -7.36 8.83 4.85
CA VAL A 213 -8.84 8.79 4.92
C VAL A 213 -9.27 7.38 5.28
N CYS A 214 -10.07 7.24 6.35
CA CYS A 214 -10.54 5.93 6.79
C CYS A 214 -11.78 5.99 7.68
N TYR A 215 -12.42 4.84 7.87
CA TYR A 215 -13.44 4.66 8.91
C TYR A 215 -12.80 4.51 10.28
N SER A 216 -13.55 4.74 11.35
CA SER A 216 -13.06 4.66 12.73
C SER A 216 -12.48 3.29 13.09
N PHE A 217 -13.06 2.18 12.59
CA PHE A 217 -12.56 0.84 12.85
C PHE A 217 -11.21 0.51 12.17
N GLN A 218 -10.80 1.31 11.19
CA GLN A 218 -9.51 1.18 10.51
C GLN A 218 -8.37 1.87 11.27
N LEU A 219 -8.70 2.73 12.25
CA LEU A 219 -7.73 3.43 13.09
C LEU A 219 -7.38 2.57 14.31
N ARG A 220 -6.11 2.24 14.47
CA ARG A 220 -5.58 1.49 15.63
C ARG A 220 -4.98 2.44 16.65
N LYS A 221 -5.18 2.14 17.94
CA LYS A 221 -4.60 2.91 19.06
C LYS A 221 -3.09 2.71 19.18
N HIS A 222 -2.60 1.52 18.84
CA HIS A 222 -1.18 1.13 18.92
C HIS A 222 -0.55 1.14 17.55
N ASP A 223 0.78 1.24 17.53
CA ASP A 223 1.58 1.21 16.32
C ASP A 223 1.28 -0.02 15.47
N ILE A 224 1.08 0.22 14.20
CA ILE A 224 0.96 -0.84 13.21
C ILE A 224 2.35 -1.20 12.66
N PRO A 225 2.57 -2.48 12.27
CA PRO A 225 3.84 -2.86 11.66
C PRO A 225 4.06 -2.07 10.37
N HIS A 226 5.17 -1.35 10.31
CA HIS A 226 5.55 -0.52 9.17
C HIS A 226 7.01 -0.70 8.79
N MET A 227 7.35 -0.43 7.53
CA MET A 227 8.72 -0.40 7.03
C MET A 227 9.25 1.03 7.06
N PHE A 228 10.57 1.16 7.09
CA PHE A 228 11.23 2.46 7.00
C PHE A 228 10.87 3.25 5.72
N SER A 229 10.53 2.53 4.65
CA SER A 229 10.10 3.12 3.37
C SER A 229 8.65 3.57 3.33
N ASP A 230 7.82 3.16 4.30
CA ASP A 230 6.41 3.47 4.32
C ASP A 230 6.21 4.96 4.66
N ARG A 231 5.33 5.63 3.92
CA ARG A 231 5.08 7.08 4.11
C ARG A 231 4.06 7.29 5.22
N ARG A 232 4.47 8.08 6.21
CA ARG A 232 3.60 8.55 7.28
C ARG A 232 2.76 9.72 6.77
N MET A 233 1.48 9.77 7.17
CA MET A 233 0.57 10.86 6.81
C MET A 233 0.82 12.10 7.67
N ASP A 234 0.48 13.29 7.15
CA ASP A 234 0.47 14.52 7.97
C ASP A 234 -0.70 14.51 8.96
N ARG A 235 -1.84 13.95 8.51
CA ARG A 235 -3.08 13.79 9.32
C ARG A 235 -3.80 12.51 8.91
N VAL A 236 -4.67 12.02 9.79
CA VAL A 236 -5.63 10.95 9.46
C VAL A 236 -7.02 11.41 9.86
N VAL A 237 -7.95 11.39 8.92
CA VAL A 237 -9.35 11.77 9.12
C VAL A 237 -10.24 10.54 9.20
N THR A 238 -11.12 10.53 10.21
CA THR A 238 -12.15 9.51 10.44
C THR A 238 -13.53 10.19 10.55
N PRO A 239 -14.64 9.45 10.60
CA PRO A 239 -15.95 10.04 10.87
C PRO A 239 -16.01 10.86 12.16
N LEU A 240 -15.25 10.46 13.18
CA LEU A 240 -15.37 11.02 14.54
C LEU A 240 -14.29 12.04 14.87
N SER A 241 -13.12 11.99 14.21
CA SER A 241 -11.95 12.79 14.61
C SER A 241 -10.94 12.94 13.49
N THR A 242 -10.08 13.94 13.64
CA THR A 242 -8.85 14.09 12.86
C THR A 242 -7.66 13.92 13.79
N ILE A 243 -6.71 13.04 13.41
CA ILE A 243 -5.44 12.81 14.11
C ILE A 243 -4.36 13.68 13.48
N GLU A 244 -3.69 14.51 14.26
CA GLU A 244 -2.63 15.44 13.85
C GLU A 244 -1.25 14.97 14.32
#